data_96bf62c36c9032278192bb1051f34d37
#
_entry.id   96bf62c36c9032278192bb1051f34d37
#
_cell.length_a   1.000
_cell.length_b   1.000
_cell.length_c   1.000
_cell.angle_alpha   90.00
_cell.angle_beta   90.00
_cell.angle_gamma   90.00
#
_symmetry.space_group_name_H-M   'P 1'
#
loop_
_entity.id
_entity.type
_entity.pdbx_description
1 polymer ?
#
loop_
_entity_poly.entity_id
_entity_poly.type
_entity_poly.pdbx_seq_one_letter_code
_entity_poly.pdbx_strand_id
1 'polypeptide(L)'
;MLRLLIAVDKSREIYLKPFTEKLLEYNIEAKIVDDLQIYESTKSNKILRWLKTPSKFNELIDDFKPDMVFTERTSHFCSLLSKHNIPFIVFLRGDYWQEYKIAKNKTKSIQQIIKLRVKHRIASNCFNASTAILPICKYLEKVVEQKYPEKNIHKLYQGIDIENWSKINSKLKLKHPCIGFLQGARIYDKAKEMKI
;
A
#
# COMPACT_ATOMS: atom_id res chain seq x y z
N MET A 1 -21.80 -14.06 -1.53
CA MET A 1 -20.93 -13.29 -0.62
C MET A 1 -19.62 -13.03 -1.37
N LEU A 2 -19.22 -11.76 -1.55
CA LEU A 2 -17.97 -11.39 -2.22
C LEU A 2 -16.78 -11.61 -1.27
N ARG A 3 -15.69 -12.19 -1.77
CA ARG A 3 -14.47 -12.46 -0.98
C ARG A 3 -13.37 -11.48 -1.34
N LEU A 4 -13.02 -10.61 -0.39
CA LEU A 4 -12.00 -9.57 -0.52
C LEU A 4 -10.73 -9.98 0.24
N LEU A 5 -9.64 -10.19 -0.48
CA LEU A 5 -8.33 -10.37 0.14
C LEU A 5 -7.65 -9.01 0.31
N ILE A 6 -7.23 -8.68 1.52
CA ILE A 6 -6.54 -7.42 1.84
C ILE A 6 -5.06 -7.72 2.09
N ALA A 7 -4.23 -7.42 1.09
CA ALA A 7 -2.79 -7.69 1.11
C ALA A 7 -2.02 -6.43 1.48
N VAL A 8 -1.56 -6.36 2.73
CA VAL A 8 -0.95 -5.16 3.32
C VAL A 8 0.23 -5.52 4.23
N ASP A 9 0.90 -4.52 4.79
CA ASP A 9 1.89 -4.70 5.84
C ASP A 9 1.24 -5.18 7.15
N LYS A 10 1.87 -6.12 7.84
CA LYS A 10 1.39 -6.63 9.13
C LYS A 10 1.04 -5.52 10.13
N SER A 11 1.78 -4.42 10.13
CA SER A 11 1.51 -3.27 11.02
C SER A 11 0.16 -2.59 10.73
N ARG A 12 -0.47 -2.89 9.60
CA ARG A 12 -1.78 -2.33 9.21
C ARG A 12 -2.97 -3.15 9.70
N GLU A 13 -2.74 -4.38 10.09
CA GLU A 13 -3.80 -5.30 10.52
C GLU A 13 -4.68 -4.67 11.62
N ILE A 14 -4.06 -4.03 12.62
CA ILE A 14 -4.78 -3.39 13.74
C ILE A 14 -5.78 -2.33 13.26
N TYR A 15 -5.39 -1.55 12.23
CA TYR A 15 -6.25 -0.47 11.71
C TYR A 15 -7.31 -0.97 10.73
N LEU A 16 -7.06 -2.12 10.09
CA LEU A 16 -7.97 -2.66 9.08
C LEU A 16 -8.96 -3.67 9.65
N LYS A 17 -8.71 -4.20 10.85
CA LYS A 17 -9.63 -5.17 11.48
C LYS A 17 -11.05 -4.61 11.66
N PRO A 18 -11.28 -3.41 12.22
CA PRO A 18 -12.62 -2.84 12.30
C PRO A 18 -13.27 -2.64 10.92
N PHE A 19 -12.47 -2.31 9.92
CA PHE A 19 -12.93 -2.19 8.53
C PHE A 19 -13.41 -3.54 7.99
N THR A 20 -12.66 -4.63 8.21
CA THR A 20 -13.08 -5.96 7.74
C THR A 20 -14.34 -6.46 8.45
N GLU A 21 -14.49 -6.17 9.73
CA GLU A 21 -15.69 -6.50 10.49
C GLU A 21 -16.92 -5.77 9.91
N LYS A 22 -16.76 -4.49 9.55
CA LYS A 22 -17.83 -3.69 8.95
C LYS A 22 -18.21 -4.16 7.54
N LEU A 23 -17.27 -4.69 6.77
CA LEU A 23 -17.54 -5.23 5.43
C LEU A 23 -18.50 -6.43 5.45
N LEU A 24 -18.55 -7.18 6.54
CA LEU A 24 -19.50 -8.30 6.70
C LEU A 24 -20.95 -7.85 6.63
N GLU A 25 -21.27 -6.64 7.12
CA GLU A 25 -22.60 -6.05 7.03
C GLU A 25 -23.04 -5.80 5.58
N TYR A 26 -22.07 -5.68 4.67
CA TYR A 26 -22.29 -5.51 3.23
C TYR A 26 -22.16 -6.82 2.44
N ASN A 27 -22.22 -7.97 3.12
CA ASN A 27 -22.07 -9.29 2.51
C ASN A 27 -20.70 -9.50 1.80
N ILE A 28 -19.64 -8.89 2.38
CA ILE A 28 -18.26 -9.01 1.92
C ILE A 28 -17.45 -9.71 3.00
N GLU A 29 -16.96 -10.92 2.70
CA GLU A 29 -15.99 -11.63 3.54
C GLU A 29 -14.59 -11.10 3.23
N ALA A 30 -13.91 -10.52 4.23
CA ALA A 30 -12.57 -9.97 4.05
C ALA A 30 -11.53 -10.72 4.89
N LYS A 31 -10.38 -11.04 4.26
CA LYS A 31 -9.23 -11.67 4.92
C LYS A 31 -8.00 -10.77 4.77
N ILE A 32 -7.36 -10.41 5.89
CA ILE A 32 -6.11 -9.63 5.89
C ILE A 32 -4.92 -10.58 5.85
N VAL A 33 -3.94 -10.27 5.01
CA VAL A 33 -2.69 -11.03 4.89
C VAL A 33 -1.49 -10.09 4.77
N ASP A 34 -0.35 -10.52 5.31
CA ASP A 34 0.92 -9.83 5.09
C ASP A 34 1.52 -10.27 3.75
N ASP A 35 1.48 -9.38 2.75
CA ASP A 35 1.96 -9.64 1.40
C ASP A 35 3.44 -10.01 1.35
N LEU A 36 4.26 -9.50 2.28
CA LEU A 36 5.68 -9.84 2.37
C LEU A 36 5.91 -11.27 2.83
N GLN A 37 5.16 -11.75 3.84
CA GLN A 37 5.32 -13.11 4.35
C GLN A 37 4.95 -14.16 3.31
N ILE A 38 3.96 -13.87 2.49
CA ILE A 38 3.53 -14.75 1.39
C ILE A 38 4.62 -14.81 0.32
N TYR A 39 5.27 -13.67 0.04
CA TYR A 39 6.29 -13.57 -1.00
C TYR A 39 7.68 -14.01 -0.53
N GLU A 40 8.09 -13.69 0.71
CA GLU A 40 9.43 -13.94 1.24
C GLU A 40 9.71 -15.39 1.65
N SER A 41 8.70 -16.24 1.68
CA SER A 41 8.80 -17.60 2.22
C SER A 41 9.72 -18.56 1.46
N THR A 42 10.26 -18.15 0.32
CA THR A 42 11.25 -18.95 -0.40
C THR A 42 12.67 -18.53 -0.04
N LYS A 43 13.37 -19.34 0.76
CA LYS A 43 14.80 -19.23 1.09
C LYS A 43 15.70 -19.43 -0.15
N SER A 44 15.17 -19.48 -1.36
CA SER A 44 15.89 -19.74 -2.59
C SER A 44 16.59 -18.47 -3.12
N ASN A 45 17.65 -18.69 -3.94
CA ASN A 45 18.43 -17.65 -4.61
C ASN A 45 17.53 -16.53 -5.16
N LYS A 46 17.93 -15.26 -4.93
CA LYS A 46 17.17 -14.06 -5.32
C LYS A 46 16.67 -14.05 -6.77
N ILE A 47 17.39 -14.70 -7.67
CA ILE A 47 17.06 -14.82 -9.11
C ILE A 47 15.97 -15.86 -9.35
N LEU A 48 16.02 -17.01 -8.67
CA LEU A 48 15.01 -18.06 -8.77
C LEU A 48 13.67 -17.66 -8.13
N ARG A 49 13.71 -16.75 -7.17
CA ARG A 49 12.51 -16.18 -6.54
C ARG A 49 11.59 -15.45 -7.54
N TRP A 50 12.15 -14.96 -8.64
CA TRP A 50 11.42 -14.27 -9.70
C TRP A 50 10.72 -15.22 -10.67
N LEU A 51 11.20 -16.44 -10.77
CA LEU A 51 10.72 -17.42 -11.75
C LEU A 51 9.69 -18.39 -11.17
N LYS A 52 9.64 -18.53 -9.85
CA LYS A 52 8.72 -19.46 -9.19
C LYS A 52 7.59 -18.68 -8.50
N THR A 53 6.35 -19.09 -8.79
CA THR A 53 5.21 -18.69 -7.98
C THR A 53 5.38 -19.27 -6.59
N PRO A 54 5.36 -18.47 -5.52
CA PRO A 54 5.50 -19.00 -4.17
C PRO A 54 4.36 -19.96 -3.84
N SER A 55 4.66 -21.14 -3.29
CA SER A 55 3.65 -22.12 -2.88
C SER A 55 2.58 -21.51 -1.97
N LYS A 56 3.02 -20.68 -1.02
CA LYS A 56 2.12 -19.95 -0.12
C LYS A 56 1.13 -19.01 -0.81
N PHE A 57 1.51 -18.43 -1.97
CA PHE A 57 0.57 -17.63 -2.74
C PHE A 57 -0.52 -18.51 -3.32
N ASN A 58 -0.15 -19.64 -3.94
CA ASN A 58 -1.13 -20.57 -4.51
C ASN A 58 -2.04 -21.14 -3.42
N GLU A 59 -1.47 -21.61 -2.32
CA GLU A 59 -2.23 -22.09 -1.14
C GLU A 59 -3.26 -21.04 -0.68
N LEU A 60 -2.83 -19.78 -0.54
CA LEU A 60 -3.72 -18.70 -0.13
C LEU A 60 -4.87 -18.48 -1.13
N ILE A 61 -4.55 -18.48 -2.43
CA ILE A 61 -5.55 -18.25 -3.47
C ILE A 61 -6.51 -19.45 -3.59
N ASP A 62 -5.99 -20.67 -3.49
CA ASP A 62 -6.80 -21.89 -3.58
C ASP A 62 -7.73 -22.05 -2.36
N ASP A 63 -7.25 -21.69 -1.16
CA ASP A 63 -8.02 -21.74 0.07
C ASP A 63 -9.09 -20.65 0.15
N PHE A 64 -8.69 -19.42 -0.09
CA PHE A 64 -9.59 -18.28 0.09
C PHE A 64 -10.42 -17.97 -1.15
N LYS A 65 -9.92 -18.25 -2.36
CA LYS A 65 -10.54 -17.97 -3.67
C LYS A 65 -11.09 -16.54 -3.74
N PRO A 66 -10.25 -15.53 -3.64
CA PRO A 66 -10.70 -14.15 -3.61
C PRO A 66 -11.33 -13.73 -4.94
N ASP A 67 -12.46 -13.03 -4.87
CA ASP A 67 -13.06 -12.38 -6.04
C ASP A 67 -12.31 -11.11 -6.40
N MET A 68 -11.69 -10.46 -5.41
CA MET A 68 -10.90 -9.23 -5.57
C MET A 68 -9.82 -9.12 -4.49
N VAL A 69 -8.73 -8.46 -4.83
CA VAL A 69 -7.66 -8.15 -3.89
C VAL A 69 -7.49 -6.64 -3.73
N PHE A 70 -7.41 -6.18 -2.49
CA PHE A 70 -7.04 -4.82 -2.13
C PHE A 70 -5.59 -4.79 -1.64
N THR A 71 -4.76 -3.90 -2.18
CA THR A 71 -3.37 -3.77 -1.75
C THR A 71 -2.94 -2.31 -1.62
N GLU A 72 -2.11 -2.02 -0.61
CA GLU A 72 -1.45 -0.71 -0.45
C GLU A 72 -0.06 -0.68 -1.13
N ARG A 73 0.40 -1.79 -1.67
CA ARG A 73 1.77 -1.91 -2.20
C ARG A 73 1.81 -2.31 -3.65
N THR A 74 2.68 -1.63 -4.38
CA THR A 74 3.09 -2.05 -5.72
C THR A 74 4.26 -3.01 -5.63
N SER A 75 3.99 -4.28 -5.30
CA SER A 75 4.97 -5.31 -5.01
C SER A 75 4.93 -6.47 -6.02
N HIS A 76 5.80 -7.45 -5.85
CA HIS A 76 5.74 -8.69 -6.60
C HIS A 76 4.45 -9.48 -6.38
N PHE A 77 3.79 -9.28 -5.25
CA PHE A 77 2.47 -9.87 -5.00
C PHE A 77 1.46 -9.43 -6.08
N CYS A 78 1.44 -8.14 -6.44
CA CYS A 78 0.60 -7.65 -7.55
C CYS A 78 0.97 -8.31 -8.89
N SER A 79 2.25 -8.60 -9.13
CA SER A 79 2.67 -9.30 -10.34
C SER A 79 2.16 -10.74 -10.40
N LEU A 80 2.04 -11.40 -9.26
CA LEU A 80 1.43 -12.73 -9.16
C LEU A 80 -0.08 -12.66 -9.41
N LEU A 81 -0.77 -11.68 -8.81
CA LEU A 81 -2.20 -11.47 -9.05
C LEU A 81 -2.49 -11.28 -10.54
N SER A 82 -1.71 -10.44 -11.22
CA SER A 82 -1.83 -10.22 -12.66
C SER A 82 -1.59 -11.50 -13.49
N LYS A 83 -0.60 -12.31 -13.13
CA LYS A 83 -0.32 -13.60 -13.80
C LYS A 83 -1.45 -14.61 -13.65
N HIS A 84 -2.15 -14.58 -12.53
CA HIS A 84 -3.28 -15.47 -12.23
C HIS A 84 -4.63 -14.88 -12.62
N ASN A 85 -4.65 -13.72 -13.32
CA ASN A 85 -5.86 -13.01 -13.74
C ASN A 85 -6.80 -12.68 -12.56
N ILE A 86 -6.26 -12.46 -11.37
CA ILE A 86 -7.03 -12.08 -10.19
C ILE A 86 -7.19 -10.57 -10.18
N PRO A 87 -8.42 -10.03 -10.21
CA PRO A 87 -8.64 -8.60 -10.17
C PRO A 87 -8.14 -7.99 -8.87
N PHE A 88 -7.48 -6.84 -8.95
CA PHE A 88 -6.98 -6.18 -7.76
C PHE A 88 -7.03 -4.65 -7.87
N ILE A 89 -7.15 -4.03 -6.71
CA ILE A 89 -7.21 -2.58 -6.51
C ILE A 89 -5.95 -2.14 -5.78
N VAL A 90 -5.36 -1.02 -6.22
CA VAL A 90 -4.20 -0.41 -5.55
C VAL A 90 -4.65 0.83 -4.78
N PHE A 91 -4.51 0.82 -3.46
CA PHE A 91 -4.74 1.97 -2.61
C PHE A 91 -3.46 2.80 -2.50
N LEU A 92 -3.48 4.01 -3.04
CA LEU A 92 -2.32 4.88 -3.13
C LEU A 92 -2.33 5.93 -2.02
N ARG A 93 -1.38 5.82 -1.08
CA ARG A 93 -1.27 6.69 0.12
C ARG A 93 -0.20 7.77 0.02
N GLY A 94 0.69 7.67 -0.95
CA GLY A 94 1.79 8.60 -1.17
C GLY A 94 2.07 8.84 -2.64
N ASP A 95 2.78 9.92 -2.95
CA ASP A 95 3.20 10.20 -4.32
C ASP A 95 4.40 9.31 -4.69
N TYR A 96 4.10 8.10 -5.14
CA TYR A 96 5.08 7.12 -5.56
C TYR A 96 6.06 7.70 -6.61
N TRP A 97 5.60 8.51 -7.54
CA TRP A 97 6.43 9.03 -8.64
C TRP A 97 7.40 10.10 -8.14
N GLN A 98 6.94 10.95 -7.23
CA GLN A 98 7.80 11.93 -6.57
C GLN A 98 8.85 11.25 -5.69
N GLU A 99 8.45 10.24 -4.91
CA GLU A 99 9.36 9.42 -4.11
C GLU A 99 10.41 8.73 -4.98
N TYR A 100 9.99 8.15 -6.11
CA TYR A 100 10.91 7.55 -7.09
C TYR A 100 11.90 8.58 -7.65
N LYS A 101 11.42 9.77 -8.05
CA LYS A 101 12.26 10.86 -8.57
C LYS A 101 13.30 11.28 -7.54
N ILE A 102 12.91 11.48 -6.30
CA ILE A 102 13.81 11.83 -5.19
C ILE A 102 14.84 10.72 -4.96
N ALA A 103 14.40 9.48 -4.88
CA ALA A 103 15.29 8.33 -4.69
C ALA A 103 16.30 8.20 -5.84
N LYS A 104 15.87 8.39 -7.09
CA LYS A 104 16.74 8.37 -8.28
C LYS A 104 17.83 9.44 -8.21
N ASN A 105 17.50 10.65 -7.79
CA ASN A 105 18.44 11.76 -7.71
C ASN A 105 19.46 11.60 -6.56
N LYS A 106 19.07 10.95 -5.47
CA LYS A 106 19.94 10.70 -4.30
C LYS A 106 20.84 9.47 -4.47
N THR A 107 20.52 8.57 -5.40
CA THR A 107 21.21 7.30 -5.55
C THR A 107 22.44 7.42 -6.44
N LYS A 108 23.63 7.13 -5.89
CA LYS A 108 24.91 7.16 -6.59
C LYS A 108 25.43 5.79 -7.01
N SER A 109 25.02 4.72 -6.32
CA SER A 109 25.48 3.35 -6.57
C SER A 109 24.74 2.72 -7.76
N ILE A 110 25.48 2.15 -8.71
CA ILE A 110 24.92 1.45 -9.88
C ILE A 110 23.96 0.33 -9.45
N GLN A 111 24.35 -0.45 -8.43
CA GLN A 111 23.49 -1.54 -7.92
C GLN A 111 22.15 -1.01 -7.36
N GLN A 112 22.19 0.12 -6.67
CA GLN A 112 20.97 0.75 -6.14
C GLN A 112 20.12 1.33 -7.28
N ILE A 113 20.73 1.91 -8.31
CA ILE A 113 20.03 2.40 -9.51
C ILE A 113 19.29 1.25 -10.21
N ILE A 114 19.95 0.10 -10.40
CA ILE A 114 19.32 -1.09 -11.01
C ILE A 114 18.13 -1.55 -10.14
N LYS A 115 18.31 -1.68 -8.83
CA LYS A 115 17.24 -2.06 -7.91
C LYS A 115 16.06 -1.10 -7.98
N LEU A 116 16.33 0.20 -8.06
CA LEU A 116 15.31 1.24 -8.13
C LEU A 116 14.53 1.17 -9.45
N ARG A 117 15.22 0.96 -10.58
CA ARG A 117 14.58 0.77 -11.89
C ARG A 117 13.68 -0.47 -11.92
N VAL A 118 14.16 -1.58 -11.34
CA VAL A 118 13.39 -2.81 -11.23
C VAL A 118 12.13 -2.59 -10.39
N LYS A 119 12.25 -1.96 -9.21
CA LYS A 119 11.09 -1.60 -8.39
C LYS A 119 10.10 -0.72 -9.14
N HIS A 120 10.61 0.25 -9.89
CA HIS A 120 9.78 1.15 -10.69
C HIS A 120 9.02 0.39 -11.79
N ARG A 121 9.68 -0.54 -12.48
CA ARG A 121 9.02 -1.38 -13.49
C ARG A 121 7.92 -2.26 -12.89
N ILE A 122 8.18 -2.86 -11.72
CA ILE A 122 7.18 -3.64 -11.00
C ILE A 122 5.98 -2.76 -10.63
N ALA A 123 6.23 -1.58 -10.06
CA ALA A 123 5.17 -0.66 -9.68
C ALA A 123 4.35 -0.18 -10.88
N SER A 124 5.00 0.18 -11.99
CA SER A 124 4.30 0.58 -13.22
C SER A 124 3.43 -0.55 -13.76
N ASN A 125 3.95 -1.78 -13.76
CA ASN A 125 3.15 -2.95 -14.16
C ASN A 125 1.96 -3.19 -13.23
N CYS A 126 2.13 -3.00 -11.92
CA CYS A 126 1.03 -3.10 -10.96
C CYS A 126 -0.07 -2.06 -11.22
N PHE A 127 0.30 -0.80 -11.42
CA PHE A 127 -0.67 0.24 -11.76
C PHE A 127 -1.39 -0.05 -13.08
N ASN A 128 -0.66 -0.49 -14.11
CA ASN A 128 -1.25 -0.85 -15.40
C ASN A 128 -2.18 -2.07 -15.30
N ALA A 129 -1.84 -3.08 -14.53
CA ALA A 129 -2.62 -4.31 -14.39
C ALA A 129 -3.77 -4.20 -13.38
N SER A 130 -3.75 -3.20 -12.48
CA SER A 130 -4.82 -3.03 -11.50
C SER A 130 -6.16 -2.72 -12.16
N THR A 131 -7.25 -3.21 -11.57
CA THR A 131 -8.62 -2.90 -12.01
C THR A 131 -8.99 -1.46 -11.71
N ALA A 132 -8.52 -0.95 -10.55
CA ALA A 132 -8.71 0.44 -10.16
C ALA A 132 -7.54 0.92 -9.29
N ILE A 133 -7.37 2.25 -9.23
CA ILE A 133 -6.43 2.91 -8.33
C ILE A 133 -7.24 3.83 -7.41
N LEU A 134 -7.04 3.68 -6.10
CA LEU A 134 -7.73 4.46 -5.08
C LEU A 134 -6.76 5.43 -4.40
N PRO A 135 -6.62 6.66 -4.89
CA PRO A 135 -5.79 7.68 -4.21
C PRO A 135 -6.46 8.18 -2.93
N ILE A 136 -5.64 8.40 -1.89
CA ILE A 136 -6.12 8.82 -0.56
C ILE A 136 -6.60 10.29 -0.53
N CYS A 137 -6.24 11.11 -1.52
CA CYS A 137 -6.58 12.54 -1.52
C CYS A 137 -6.69 13.10 -2.95
N LYS A 138 -7.30 14.29 -3.06
CA LYS A 138 -7.47 15.00 -4.35
C LYS A 138 -6.15 15.28 -5.09
N TYR A 139 -5.06 15.54 -4.36
CA TYR A 139 -3.76 15.75 -4.98
C TYR A 139 -3.31 14.50 -5.73
N LEU A 140 -3.32 13.34 -5.06
CA LEU A 140 -2.92 12.07 -5.67
C LEU A 140 -3.89 11.62 -6.77
N GLU A 141 -5.18 11.92 -6.66
CA GLU A 141 -6.17 11.68 -7.70
C GLU A 141 -5.73 12.35 -9.01
N LYS A 142 -5.43 13.65 -8.97
CA LYS A 142 -4.92 14.41 -10.14
C LYS A 142 -3.62 13.85 -10.69
N VAL A 143 -2.69 13.42 -9.81
CA VAL A 143 -1.42 12.81 -10.24
C VAL A 143 -1.66 11.50 -10.97
N VAL A 144 -2.59 10.67 -10.48
CA VAL A 144 -2.93 9.38 -11.11
C VAL A 144 -3.66 9.60 -12.44
N GLU A 145 -4.63 10.50 -12.51
CA GLU A 145 -5.35 10.85 -13.74
C GLU A 145 -4.42 11.27 -14.87
N GLN A 146 -3.40 12.08 -14.54
CA GLN A 146 -2.40 12.50 -15.54
C GLN A 146 -1.53 11.35 -16.05
N LYS A 147 -1.30 10.31 -15.24
CA LYS A 147 -0.40 9.20 -15.58
C LYS A 147 -1.11 8.00 -16.17
N TYR A 148 -2.36 7.81 -15.79
CA TYR A 148 -3.19 6.66 -16.15
C TYR A 148 -4.63 7.12 -16.46
N PRO A 149 -4.82 7.94 -17.52
CA PRO A 149 -6.13 8.54 -17.84
C PRO A 149 -7.22 7.50 -18.12
N GLU A 150 -6.83 6.32 -18.58
CA GLU A 150 -7.78 5.22 -18.92
C GLU A 150 -8.13 4.32 -17.73
N LYS A 151 -7.60 4.63 -16.54
CA LYS A 151 -7.86 3.80 -15.35
C LYS A 151 -9.10 4.24 -14.60
N ASN A 152 -9.77 3.28 -13.98
CA ASN A 152 -10.79 3.57 -12.97
C ASN A 152 -10.12 4.17 -11.74
N ILE A 153 -10.41 5.43 -11.46
CA ILE A 153 -9.81 6.17 -10.34
C ILE A 153 -10.93 6.64 -9.43
N HIS A 154 -10.88 6.25 -8.17
CA HIS A 154 -11.86 6.64 -7.17
C HIS A 154 -11.13 7.04 -5.89
N LYS A 155 -11.32 8.27 -5.47
CA LYS A 155 -10.73 8.74 -4.23
C LYS A 155 -11.31 8.01 -3.01
N LEU A 156 -10.43 7.44 -2.20
CA LEU A 156 -10.78 6.75 -0.96
C LEU A 156 -10.04 7.36 0.21
N TYR A 157 -10.74 8.09 1.06
CA TYR A 157 -10.16 8.60 2.31
C TYR A 157 -9.98 7.46 3.32
N GLN A 158 -8.90 7.53 4.07
CA GLN A 158 -8.72 6.61 5.18
C GLN A 158 -9.75 6.93 6.27
N GLY A 159 -10.57 5.96 6.61
CA GLY A 159 -11.48 6.05 7.76
C GLY A 159 -10.74 6.02 9.09
N ILE A 160 -11.34 6.60 10.10
CA ILE A 160 -10.94 6.49 11.50
C ILE A 160 -12.13 6.01 12.31
N ASP A 161 -11.87 5.22 13.33
CA ASP A 161 -12.87 4.84 14.31
C ASP A 161 -13.06 5.98 15.31
N ILE A 162 -14.15 6.76 15.13
CA ILE A 162 -14.42 7.94 15.93
C ILE A 162 -14.66 7.59 17.41
N GLU A 163 -15.22 6.42 17.70
CA GLU A 163 -15.51 5.98 19.06
C GLU A 163 -14.23 5.78 19.87
N ASN A 164 -13.18 5.33 19.22
CA ASN A 164 -11.85 5.18 19.83
C ASN A 164 -11.04 6.48 19.88
N TRP A 165 -11.54 7.58 19.28
CA TRP A 165 -10.91 8.90 19.31
C TRP A 165 -11.61 9.79 20.38
N SER A 166 -11.47 9.45 21.64
CA SER A 166 -11.94 10.30 22.73
C SER A 166 -10.97 11.47 22.99
N LYS A 167 -11.52 12.61 23.41
CA LYS A 167 -10.71 13.72 23.93
C LYS A 167 -9.93 13.23 25.15
N ILE A 168 -8.63 13.03 25.00
CA ILE A 168 -7.75 12.86 26.15
C ILE A 168 -7.58 14.24 26.77
N ASN A 169 -8.03 14.41 28.02
CA ASN A 169 -7.74 15.61 28.80
C ASN A 169 -6.21 15.64 29.04
N SER A 170 -5.51 16.30 28.12
CA SER A 170 -4.06 16.48 28.23
C SER A 170 -3.75 17.44 29.39
N LYS A 171 -2.89 17.00 30.29
CA LYS A 171 -2.30 17.88 31.32
C LYS A 171 -1.29 18.87 30.74
N LEU A 172 -0.99 18.75 29.43
CA LEU A 172 -0.02 19.59 28.74
C LEU A 172 -0.63 20.97 28.47
N LYS A 173 -0.16 21.98 29.18
CA LYS A 173 -0.49 23.39 28.96
C LYS A 173 0.53 23.97 27.97
N LEU A 174 0.11 24.20 26.73
CA LEU A 174 0.93 24.86 25.72
C LEU A 174 0.73 26.37 25.78
N LYS A 175 1.83 27.13 25.63
CA LYS A 175 1.73 28.60 25.46
C LYS A 175 1.08 28.89 24.10
N HIS A 176 0.15 29.84 24.06
CA HIS A 176 -0.51 30.26 22.84
C HIS A 176 0.13 31.53 22.25
N PRO A 177 0.18 31.65 20.91
CA PRO A 177 -0.19 30.65 19.90
C PRO A 177 0.82 29.51 19.80
N CYS A 178 0.36 28.29 19.55
CA CYS A 178 1.21 27.13 19.32
C CYS A 178 0.81 26.36 18.07
N ILE A 179 1.82 25.81 17.36
CA ILE A 179 1.61 24.96 16.20
C ILE A 179 2.14 23.57 16.55
N GLY A 180 1.28 22.56 16.47
CA GLY A 180 1.62 21.16 16.71
C GLY A 180 1.92 20.44 15.40
N PHE A 181 3.05 19.71 15.34
CA PHE A 181 3.37 18.79 14.25
C PHE A 181 3.24 17.35 14.72
N LEU A 182 2.35 16.58 14.07
CA LEU A 182 2.23 15.13 14.26
C LEU A 182 2.93 14.41 13.09
N GLN A 183 4.24 14.30 13.17
CA GLN A 183 5.02 13.64 12.13
C GLN A 183 6.10 12.75 12.74
N GLY A 184 6.25 11.54 12.17
CA GLY A 184 7.31 10.63 12.58
C GLY A 184 8.68 11.16 12.13
N ALA A 185 9.51 11.61 13.08
CA ALA A 185 10.87 12.12 12.84
C ALA A 185 11.89 11.05 12.39
N ARG A 186 11.46 9.79 12.20
CA ARG A 186 12.34 8.69 11.79
C ARG A 186 12.87 8.82 10.35
N ILE A 187 12.23 9.61 9.52
CA ILE A 187 12.65 9.84 8.14
C ILE A 187 13.34 11.20 8.09
N TYR A 188 14.65 11.21 7.82
CA TYR A 188 15.50 12.41 7.82
C TYR A 188 14.95 13.57 6.99
N ASP A 189 14.38 13.26 5.80
CA ASP A 189 13.80 14.30 4.93
C ASP A 189 12.55 14.94 5.56
N LYS A 190 11.73 14.17 6.25
CA LYS A 190 10.58 14.70 7.00
C LYS A 190 11.00 15.51 8.23
N ALA A 191 12.12 15.11 8.87
CA ALA A 191 12.67 15.88 9.97
C ALA A 191 13.25 17.24 9.52
N LYS A 192 13.75 17.34 8.28
CA LYS A 192 14.20 18.62 7.69
C LYS A 192 13.06 19.62 7.46
N GLU A 193 11.88 19.13 7.08
CA GLU A 193 10.69 19.97 6.89
C GLU A 193 10.21 20.60 8.21
N MET A 194 10.62 20.05 9.35
CA MET A 194 10.29 20.55 10.69
C MET A 194 11.28 21.64 11.18
N LYS A 195 12.36 21.91 10.45
CA LYS A 195 13.25 23.04 10.73
C LYS A 195 12.67 24.28 10.08
N ILE A 196 11.87 25.00 10.85
CA ILE A 196 11.45 26.37 10.58
C ILE A 196 12.47 27.31 11.17
#